data_4a7a9b4c0241ec2179c32d7e7450e7bc
#
_entry.id   4a7a9b4c0241ec2179c32d7e7450e7bc
#
_cell.length_a   1.000
_cell.length_b   1.000
_cell.length_c   1.000
_cell.angle_alpha   90.00
_cell.angle_beta   90.00
_cell.angle_gamma   90.00
#
_symmetry.space_group_name_H-M   'P 1'
#
loop_
_entity.id
_entity.type
_entity.pdbx_description
1 polymer ?
#
loop_
_entity_poly.entity_id
_entity_poly.type
_entity_poly.pdbx_seq_one_letter_code
_entity_poly.pdbx_strand_id
1 'polypeptide(L)'
;MTTPLSPLAKARTAAHAAWRRLRWSWAQGQRALRQSHPDFWRQVLQELTLGRHWVDRTVMLGFAVLTGAVVVGFTLLAEGAIQAFRAIDSWGSAGRYLVLLWTPLLTVGVLWCTRRYAPAAAGSGIPQVLRALDDGLDHARRSALVSLRMSFQKIALVCGGLLAGLSIGREGPTVQVGAGVMSAAQRWLSPRAGLDAHDLMVAGAAAGIAAAFNTPLGGIVFALEQLTRRRGLSHSTWVIAAIVMAGMVSVAVFGNETYFGRLRVQQMSWSLWWPGLCVAVCTGLAGGLFARLIVVSARGLPDRFTQWRATYPYRFAAGCGLAVALIGLVTGGATAGAGYLTTRQLLEGQSDLPGVYTLLKFCATWLSAWSGVPGGVFAPSLAIGAGIGNDIAWLSGMSGEAAIPLIALGMVGFLAATTGGPITAFIIVMEMVSGHAMVLSLMACALLASAFSRLITRSMYDELAALLFPMPHRR
;
A
#
# COMPACT_ATOMS: atom_id res chain seq x y z
N MET A 1 33.10 -43.68 66.39
CA MET A 1 33.96 -42.64 65.85
C MET A 1 33.33 -42.15 64.54
N THR A 2 32.64 -41.00 64.57
CA THR A 2 32.06 -40.37 63.41
C THR A 2 33.04 -39.38 62.82
N THR A 3 33.55 -39.65 61.64
CA THR A 3 34.46 -38.75 60.90
C THR A 3 33.75 -37.43 60.60
N PRO A 4 34.37 -36.26 60.88
CA PRO A 4 33.78 -34.96 60.60
C PRO A 4 33.73 -34.73 59.07
N LEU A 5 32.57 -34.38 58.57
CA LEU A 5 32.36 -34.01 57.18
C LEU A 5 33.30 -32.89 56.73
N SER A 6 33.91 -32.97 55.57
CA SER A 6 34.83 -31.99 55.03
C SER A 6 34.16 -30.62 54.87
N PRO A 7 34.90 -29.49 54.94
CA PRO A 7 34.34 -28.11 54.81
C PRO A 7 33.53 -27.90 53.54
N LEU A 8 33.92 -28.55 52.45
CA LEU A 8 33.20 -28.51 51.16
C LEU A 8 31.85 -29.26 51.20
N ALA A 9 31.75 -30.35 51.98
CA ALA A 9 30.49 -31.08 52.14
C ALA A 9 29.48 -30.29 53.00
N LYS A 10 29.97 -29.55 54.05
CA LYS A 10 29.14 -28.66 54.84
C LYS A 10 28.66 -27.44 54.04
N ALA A 11 29.49 -26.85 53.14
CA ALA A 11 29.12 -25.76 52.27
C ALA A 11 28.03 -26.20 51.21
N ARG A 12 28.16 -27.39 50.63
CA ARG A 12 27.14 -27.94 49.70
C ARG A 12 25.80 -28.20 50.42
N THR A 13 25.80 -28.74 51.61
CA THR A 13 24.54 -28.98 52.35
C THR A 13 23.90 -27.69 52.80
N ALA A 14 24.65 -26.65 53.14
CA ALA A 14 24.14 -25.30 53.44
C ALA A 14 23.56 -24.61 52.22
N ALA A 15 24.22 -24.69 51.06
CA ALA A 15 23.73 -24.17 49.78
C ALA A 15 22.42 -24.86 49.35
N HIS A 16 22.33 -26.18 49.46
CA HIS A 16 21.10 -26.95 49.17
C HIS A 16 19.97 -26.63 50.16
N ALA A 17 20.26 -26.34 51.40
CA ALA A 17 19.25 -25.90 52.38
C ALA A 17 18.76 -24.48 52.11
N ALA A 18 19.66 -23.55 51.74
CA ALA A 18 19.31 -22.20 51.31
C ALA A 18 18.45 -22.20 50.04
N TRP A 19 18.81 -23.01 49.05
CA TRP A 19 18.03 -23.19 47.82
C TRP A 19 16.62 -23.77 48.07
N ARG A 20 16.50 -24.72 49.00
CA ARG A 20 15.19 -25.26 49.40
C ARG A 20 14.35 -24.20 50.13
N ARG A 21 14.93 -23.38 51.01
CA ARG A 21 14.22 -22.28 51.68
C ARG A 21 13.76 -21.22 50.68
N LEU A 22 14.59 -20.81 49.75
CA LEU A 22 14.24 -19.89 48.67
C LEU A 22 13.10 -20.43 47.80
N ARG A 23 13.17 -21.71 47.40
CA ARG A 23 12.05 -22.33 46.64
C ARG A 23 10.77 -22.40 47.46
N TRP A 24 10.87 -22.66 48.75
CA TRP A 24 9.70 -22.76 49.61
C TRP A 24 9.06 -21.40 49.90
N SER A 25 9.85 -20.35 50.19
CA SER A 25 9.36 -18.97 50.34
C SER A 25 8.75 -18.45 49.02
N TRP A 26 9.34 -18.79 47.88
CA TRP A 26 8.80 -18.46 46.56
C TRP A 26 7.45 -19.16 46.31
N ALA A 27 7.36 -20.42 46.66
CA ALA A 27 6.12 -21.19 46.52
C ALA A 27 5.00 -20.71 47.47
N GLN A 28 5.37 -20.26 48.71
CA GLN A 28 4.41 -19.64 49.61
C GLN A 28 3.99 -18.26 49.13
N GLY A 29 4.90 -17.40 48.65
CA GLY A 29 4.57 -16.12 48.04
C GLY A 29 3.65 -16.26 46.84
N GLN A 30 3.90 -17.23 45.96
CA GLN A 30 3.00 -17.54 44.85
C GLN A 30 1.63 -18.03 45.29
N ARG A 31 1.52 -18.83 46.36
CA ARG A 31 0.20 -19.26 46.89
C ARG A 31 -0.58 -18.10 47.48
N ALA A 32 0.07 -17.22 48.23
CA ALA A 32 -0.55 -16.03 48.82
C ALA A 32 -1.04 -15.06 47.72
N LEU A 33 -0.23 -14.82 46.68
CA LEU A 33 -0.61 -14.02 45.49
C LEU A 33 -1.76 -14.65 44.70
N ARG A 34 -1.78 -15.99 44.57
CA ARG A 34 -2.90 -16.71 43.91
C ARG A 34 -4.20 -16.62 44.69
N GLN A 35 -4.14 -16.55 46.01
CA GLN A 35 -5.31 -16.42 46.89
C GLN A 35 -5.84 -14.99 46.95
N SER A 36 -4.97 -13.98 46.84
CA SER A 36 -5.38 -12.57 46.86
C SER A 36 -6.04 -12.10 45.54
N HIS A 37 -5.67 -12.71 44.40
CA HIS A 37 -6.21 -12.34 43.09
C HIS A 37 -6.50 -13.59 42.23
N PRO A 38 -7.53 -14.37 42.56
CA PRO A 38 -7.80 -15.65 41.94
C PRO A 38 -8.14 -15.52 40.44
N ASP A 39 -8.84 -14.44 40.05
CA ASP A 39 -9.24 -14.23 38.65
C ASP A 39 -8.06 -13.83 37.77
N PHE A 40 -7.15 -12.98 38.28
CA PHE A 40 -5.91 -12.64 37.60
C PHE A 40 -5.06 -13.89 37.33
N TRP A 41 -4.87 -14.74 38.36
CA TRP A 41 -4.06 -15.95 38.20
C TRP A 41 -4.72 -17.01 37.34
N ARG A 42 -6.06 -17.11 37.33
CA ARG A 42 -6.77 -17.95 36.36
C ARG A 42 -6.55 -17.49 34.92
N GLN A 43 -6.64 -16.18 34.66
CA GLN A 43 -6.36 -15.62 33.34
C GLN A 43 -4.90 -15.83 32.93
N VAL A 44 -3.94 -15.54 33.79
CA VAL A 44 -2.51 -15.76 33.53
C VAL A 44 -2.20 -17.24 33.26
N LEU A 45 -2.77 -18.14 34.05
CA LEU A 45 -2.57 -19.58 33.85
C LEU A 45 -3.27 -20.08 32.59
N GLN A 46 -4.45 -19.59 32.27
CA GLN A 46 -5.12 -19.90 31.01
C GLN A 46 -4.28 -19.45 29.82
N GLU A 47 -3.75 -18.22 29.86
CA GLU A 47 -2.87 -17.73 28.80
C GLU A 47 -1.55 -18.49 28.70
N LEU A 48 -0.90 -18.83 29.83
CA LEU A 48 0.40 -19.52 29.84
C LEU A 48 0.29 -21.03 29.56
N THR A 49 -0.82 -21.68 29.91
CA THR A 49 -0.98 -23.14 29.69
C THR A 49 -1.43 -23.48 28.28
N LEU A 50 -1.97 -22.51 27.54
CA LEU A 50 -2.32 -22.68 26.14
C LEU A 50 -1.11 -22.45 25.22
N GLY A 51 -0.03 -23.23 25.40
CA GLY A 51 1.21 -23.10 24.62
C GLY A 51 0.98 -23.03 23.10
N ARG A 52 -0.12 -23.63 22.61
CA ARG A 52 -0.49 -23.59 21.20
C ARG A 52 -0.97 -22.21 20.74
N HIS A 53 -1.61 -21.42 21.59
CA HIS A 53 -1.96 -20.02 21.26
C HIS A 53 -0.72 -19.15 21.08
N TRP A 54 0.35 -19.41 21.86
CA TRP A 54 1.63 -18.70 21.68
C TRP A 54 2.31 -19.08 20.35
N VAL A 55 2.21 -20.34 19.93
CA VAL A 55 2.69 -20.77 18.60
C VAL A 55 1.91 -20.04 17.50
N ASP A 56 0.58 -20.02 17.57
CA ASP A 56 -0.27 -19.32 16.58
C ASP A 56 0.06 -17.81 16.50
N ARG A 57 0.26 -17.15 17.65
CA ARG A 57 0.69 -15.76 17.76
C ARG A 57 2.06 -15.53 17.11
N THR A 58 3.03 -16.39 17.43
CA THR A 58 4.39 -16.31 16.87
C THR A 58 4.39 -16.54 15.36
N VAL A 59 3.62 -17.48 14.86
CA VAL A 59 3.45 -17.71 13.42
C VAL A 59 2.87 -16.48 12.76
N MET A 60 1.81 -15.89 13.29
CA MET A 60 1.18 -14.69 12.72
C MET A 60 2.14 -13.51 12.69
N LEU A 61 2.83 -13.20 13.79
CA LEU A 61 3.80 -12.12 13.85
C LEU A 61 5.02 -12.40 12.96
N GLY A 62 5.49 -13.65 12.88
CA GLY A 62 6.56 -14.04 11.97
C GLY A 62 6.19 -13.81 10.50
N PHE A 63 4.96 -14.15 10.10
CA PHE A 63 4.47 -13.85 8.76
C PHE A 63 4.22 -12.36 8.53
N ALA A 64 3.90 -11.57 9.57
CA ALA A 64 3.82 -10.12 9.46
C ALA A 64 5.19 -9.49 9.19
N VAL A 65 6.23 -9.93 9.91
CA VAL A 65 7.63 -9.54 9.65
C VAL A 65 8.07 -9.96 8.24
N LEU A 66 7.75 -11.18 7.84
CA LEU A 66 8.03 -11.67 6.48
C LEU A 66 7.31 -10.83 5.41
N THR A 67 6.05 -10.46 5.66
CA THR A 67 5.30 -9.57 4.76
C THR A 67 5.98 -8.22 4.64
N GLY A 68 6.38 -7.60 5.75
CA GLY A 68 7.16 -6.36 5.75
C GLY A 68 8.46 -6.50 4.96
N ALA A 69 9.23 -7.56 5.19
CA ALA A 69 10.49 -7.82 4.48
C ALA A 69 10.29 -8.02 2.96
N VAL A 70 9.27 -8.77 2.55
CA VAL A 70 8.93 -8.95 1.12
C VAL A 70 8.51 -7.63 0.48
N VAL A 71 7.74 -6.79 1.17
CA VAL A 71 7.33 -5.47 0.67
C VAL A 71 8.53 -4.53 0.56
N VAL A 72 9.43 -4.53 1.54
CA VAL A 72 10.70 -3.77 1.49
C VAL A 72 11.56 -4.25 0.32
N GLY A 73 11.74 -5.56 0.15
CA GLY A 73 12.45 -6.13 -0.99
C GLY A 73 11.83 -5.73 -2.33
N PHE A 74 10.51 -5.77 -2.43
CA PHE A 74 9.78 -5.29 -3.61
C PHE A 74 10.00 -3.80 -3.87
N THR A 75 10.03 -2.99 -2.81
CA THR A 75 10.34 -1.56 -2.87
C THR A 75 11.71 -1.32 -3.51
N LEU A 76 12.75 -2.01 -3.00
CA LEU A 76 14.11 -1.88 -3.53
C LEU A 76 14.23 -2.34 -4.99
N LEU A 77 13.58 -3.46 -5.35
CA LEU A 77 13.54 -3.95 -6.72
C LEU A 77 12.82 -2.97 -7.67
N ALA A 78 11.71 -2.39 -7.25
CA ALA A 78 10.95 -1.43 -8.02
C ALA A 78 11.74 -0.11 -8.22
N GLU A 79 12.45 0.34 -7.19
CA GLU A 79 13.34 1.51 -7.28
C GLU A 79 14.53 1.23 -8.21
N GLY A 80 15.15 0.07 -8.11
CA GLY A 80 16.20 -0.37 -9.04
C GLY A 80 15.72 -0.41 -10.49
N ALA A 81 14.49 -0.90 -10.72
CA ALA A 81 13.91 -0.97 -12.07
C ALA A 81 13.70 0.42 -12.69
N ILE A 82 13.13 1.37 -11.92
CA ILE A 82 12.92 2.75 -12.44
C ILE A 82 14.25 3.51 -12.57
N GLN A 83 15.24 3.26 -11.72
CA GLN A 83 16.57 3.84 -11.85
C GLN A 83 17.27 3.32 -13.10
N ALA A 84 17.18 2.02 -13.41
CA ALA A 84 17.70 1.44 -14.64
C ALA A 84 17.06 2.05 -15.89
N PHE A 85 15.74 2.28 -15.88
CA PHE A 85 15.06 3.02 -16.95
C PHE A 85 15.60 4.44 -17.11
N ARG A 86 15.75 5.18 -16.01
CA ARG A 86 16.30 6.54 -16.04
C ARG A 86 17.74 6.60 -16.52
N ALA A 87 18.54 5.58 -16.19
CA ALA A 87 19.90 5.48 -16.71
C ALA A 87 19.91 5.38 -18.24
N ILE A 88 18.97 4.63 -18.84
CA ILE A 88 18.80 4.57 -20.30
C ILE A 88 18.39 5.93 -20.87
N ASP A 89 17.40 6.59 -20.26
CA ASP A 89 16.90 7.91 -20.68
C ASP A 89 18.00 8.99 -20.61
N SER A 90 18.94 8.87 -19.65
CA SER A 90 20.06 9.80 -19.44
C SER A 90 21.22 9.67 -20.43
N TRP A 91 21.22 8.70 -21.36
CA TRP A 91 22.28 8.51 -22.38
C TRP A 91 22.26 9.59 -23.49
N GLY A 92 21.79 10.79 -23.18
CA GLY A 92 21.72 11.89 -24.11
C GLY A 92 20.67 11.73 -25.19
N SER A 93 20.89 12.27 -26.38
CA SER A 93 19.92 12.18 -27.48
C SER A 93 19.63 10.73 -27.90
N ALA A 94 20.64 9.87 -27.92
CA ALA A 94 20.48 8.45 -28.28
C ALA A 94 19.57 7.72 -27.29
N GLY A 95 19.72 7.95 -25.97
CA GLY A 95 18.87 7.36 -24.94
C GLY A 95 17.41 7.76 -25.09
N ARG A 96 17.16 9.04 -25.33
CA ARG A 96 15.79 9.57 -25.55
C ARG A 96 15.08 8.90 -26.74
N TYR A 97 15.76 8.66 -27.85
CA TYR A 97 15.18 7.94 -28.99
C TYR A 97 15.07 6.46 -28.71
N LEU A 98 16.01 5.87 -27.94
CA LEU A 98 15.93 4.47 -27.54
C LEU A 98 14.68 4.18 -26.70
N VAL A 99 14.26 5.10 -25.82
CA VAL A 99 13.05 4.97 -25.00
C VAL A 99 11.79 4.80 -25.86
N LEU A 100 11.72 5.40 -27.05
CA LEU A 100 10.59 5.23 -27.98
C LEU A 100 10.43 3.79 -28.48
N LEU A 101 11.49 3.00 -28.51
CA LEU A 101 11.46 1.58 -28.85
C LEU A 101 11.38 0.70 -27.61
N TRP A 102 12.13 1.06 -26.56
CA TRP A 102 12.25 0.32 -25.30
C TRP A 102 10.90 0.19 -24.59
N THR A 103 10.22 1.30 -24.36
CA THR A 103 8.95 1.33 -23.62
C THR A 103 7.86 0.50 -24.30
N PRO A 104 7.56 0.64 -25.61
CA PRO A 104 6.57 -0.22 -26.28
C PRO A 104 6.94 -1.69 -26.24
N LEU A 105 8.22 -2.02 -26.50
CA LEU A 105 8.68 -3.41 -26.55
C LEU A 105 8.52 -4.11 -25.20
N LEU A 106 9.00 -3.49 -24.12
CA LEU A 106 8.84 -4.04 -22.77
C LEU A 106 7.38 -4.06 -22.32
N THR A 107 6.58 -3.06 -22.68
CA THR A 107 5.14 -3.05 -22.37
C THR A 107 4.46 -4.29 -22.97
N VAL A 108 4.77 -4.62 -24.23
CA VAL A 108 4.27 -5.83 -24.90
C VAL A 108 4.80 -7.08 -24.21
N GLY A 109 6.09 -7.14 -23.87
CA GLY A 109 6.72 -8.27 -23.17
C GLY A 109 6.06 -8.55 -21.83
N VAL A 110 5.85 -7.50 -21.01
CA VAL A 110 5.21 -7.62 -19.70
C VAL A 110 3.75 -8.04 -19.85
N LEU A 111 3.02 -7.48 -20.82
CA LEU A 111 1.64 -7.89 -21.08
C LEU A 111 1.56 -9.35 -21.55
N TRP A 112 2.50 -9.80 -22.41
CA TRP A 112 2.57 -11.19 -22.84
C TRP A 112 2.82 -12.14 -21.66
N CYS A 113 3.79 -11.83 -20.79
CA CYS A 113 4.04 -12.57 -19.57
C CYS A 113 2.80 -12.60 -18.66
N THR A 114 2.16 -11.45 -18.48
CA THR A 114 0.94 -11.32 -17.67
C THR A 114 -0.15 -12.24 -18.18
N ARG A 115 -0.47 -12.18 -19.48
CA ARG A 115 -1.55 -12.98 -20.08
C ARG A 115 -1.23 -14.47 -20.10
N ARG A 116 0.03 -14.84 -20.28
CA ARG A 116 0.46 -16.24 -20.40
C ARG A 116 0.61 -16.95 -19.06
N TYR A 117 1.14 -16.26 -18.04
CA TYR A 117 1.56 -16.89 -16.79
C TYR A 117 0.80 -16.40 -15.55
N ALA A 118 0.29 -15.18 -15.56
CA ALA A 118 -0.30 -14.55 -14.38
C ALA A 118 -1.47 -13.61 -14.73
N PRO A 119 -2.54 -14.08 -15.39
CA PRO A 119 -3.64 -13.20 -15.82
C PRO A 119 -4.31 -12.45 -14.64
N ALA A 120 -4.34 -13.04 -13.47
CA ALA A 120 -4.88 -12.40 -12.25
C ALA A 120 -3.95 -11.32 -11.65
N ALA A 121 -2.72 -11.17 -12.17
CA ALA A 121 -1.83 -10.07 -11.79
C ALA A 121 -2.18 -8.75 -12.51
N ALA A 122 -2.98 -8.75 -13.57
CA ALA A 122 -3.34 -7.55 -14.32
C ALA A 122 -3.99 -6.48 -13.42
N GLY A 123 -3.64 -5.19 -13.66
CA GLY A 123 -4.17 -4.07 -12.90
C GLY A 123 -3.52 -3.85 -11.52
N SER A 124 -4.21 -3.10 -10.64
CA SER A 124 -3.63 -2.55 -9.40
C SER A 124 -3.26 -3.62 -8.36
N GLY A 125 -4.11 -4.59 -8.09
CA GLY A 125 -3.95 -5.55 -6.97
C GLY A 125 -4.99 -5.37 -5.87
N ILE A 126 -5.41 -4.14 -5.57
CA ILE A 126 -6.46 -3.87 -4.59
C ILE A 126 -7.80 -4.51 -4.98
N PRO A 127 -8.31 -4.38 -6.23
CA PRO A 127 -9.52 -5.06 -6.64
C PRO A 127 -9.47 -6.58 -6.49
N GLN A 128 -8.30 -7.19 -6.74
CA GLN A 128 -8.09 -8.62 -6.57
C GLN A 128 -8.25 -9.06 -5.11
N VAL A 129 -7.69 -8.28 -4.18
CA VAL A 129 -7.85 -8.56 -2.75
C VAL A 129 -9.29 -8.35 -2.32
N LEU A 130 -9.93 -7.25 -2.69
CA LEU A 130 -11.35 -7.01 -2.39
C LEU A 130 -12.23 -8.15 -2.90
N ARG A 131 -11.95 -8.65 -4.10
CA ARG A 131 -12.68 -9.79 -4.65
C ARG A 131 -12.38 -11.09 -3.92
N ALA A 132 -11.13 -11.32 -3.49
CA ALA A 132 -10.73 -12.49 -2.72
C ALA A 132 -11.35 -12.52 -1.30
N LEU A 133 -11.68 -11.35 -0.73
CA LEU A 133 -12.35 -11.20 0.56
C LEU A 133 -13.86 -11.49 0.49
N ASP A 134 -14.45 -11.59 -0.70
CA ASP A 134 -15.87 -11.94 -0.85
C ASP A 134 -16.13 -13.40 -0.45
N ASP A 135 -17.15 -13.61 0.41
CA ASP A 135 -17.51 -14.94 0.93
C ASP A 135 -18.01 -15.93 -0.14
N GLY A 136 -18.49 -15.44 -1.27
CA GLY A 136 -18.99 -16.25 -2.39
C GLY A 136 -17.91 -16.81 -3.32
N LEU A 137 -16.61 -16.60 -3.01
CA LEU A 137 -15.52 -17.10 -3.85
C LEU A 137 -15.00 -18.45 -3.34
N ASP A 138 -14.91 -19.44 -4.24
CA ASP A 138 -14.32 -20.73 -3.92
C ASP A 138 -12.80 -20.63 -3.64
N HIS A 139 -12.24 -21.62 -2.95
CA HIS A 139 -10.83 -21.62 -2.56
C HIS A 139 -9.89 -21.54 -3.77
N ALA A 140 -10.21 -22.19 -4.89
CA ALA A 140 -9.38 -22.20 -6.08
C ALA A 140 -9.28 -20.82 -6.73
N ARG A 141 -10.42 -20.11 -6.88
CA ARG A 141 -10.46 -18.75 -7.42
C ARG A 141 -9.80 -17.76 -6.47
N ARG A 142 -10.01 -17.91 -5.15
CA ARG A 142 -9.33 -17.09 -4.14
C ARG A 142 -7.82 -17.25 -4.22
N SER A 143 -7.32 -18.49 -4.29
CA SER A 143 -5.89 -18.78 -4.43
C SER A 143 -5.29 -18.28 -5.74
N ALA A 144 -6.07 -18.22 -6.81
CA ALA A 144 -5.65 -17.63 -8.09
C ALA A 144 -5.43 -16.10 -7.98
N LEU A 145 -6.23 -15.41 -7.14
CA LEU A 145 -6.10 -13.97 -6.90
C LEU A 145 -5.03 -13.63 -5.86
N VAL A 146 -4.95 -14.44 -4.79
CA VAL A 146 -4.11 -14.16 -3.60
C VAL A 146 -3.38 -15.43 -3.19
N SER A 147 -2.08 -15.50 -3.47
CA SER A 147 -1.19 -16.60 -3.10
C SER A 147 0.27 -16.18 -3.17
N LEU A 148 1.19 -16.93 -2.56
CA LEU A 148 2.64 -16.69 -2.68
C LEU A 148 3.11 -16.66 -4.13
N ARG A 149 2.65 -17.61 -4.95
CA ARG A 149 2.99 -17.66 -6.37
C ARG A 149 2.56 -16.38 -7.10
N MET A 150 1.34 -15.91 -6.83
CA MET A 150 0.82 -14.65 -7.39
C MET A 150 1.64 -13.45 -6.90
N SER A 151 2.07 -13.45 -5.65
CA SER A 151 2.91 -12.38 -5.08
C SER A 151 4.24 -12.25 -5.84
N PHE A 152 4.96 -13.34 -6.09
CA PHE A 152 6.20 -13.32 -6.87
C PHE A 152 5.99 -12.86 -8.31
N GLN A 153 4.94 -13.37 -8.96
CA GLN A 153 4.58 -12.98 -10.33
C GLN A 153 4.25 -11.49 -10.40
N LYS A 154 3.50 -10.98 -9.42
CA LYS A 154 3.13 -9.56 -9.34
C LYS A 154 4.37 -8.67 -9.20
N ILE A 155 5.29 -9.01 -8.30
CA ILE A 155 6.55 -8.27 -8.10
C ILE A 155 7.32 -8.20 -9.42
N ALA A 156 7.58 -9.34 -10.06
CA ALA A 156 8.35 -9.39 -11.30
C ALA A 156 7.72 -8.56 -12.43
N LEU A 157 6.39 -8.68 -12.61
CA LEU A 157 5.68 -7.98 -13.67
C LEU A 157 5.60 -6.47 -13.46
N VAL A 158 5.42 -6.02 -12.20
CA VAL A 158 5.40 -4.59 -11.88
C VAL A 158 6.80 -3.98 -12.03
N CYS A 159 7.86 -4.67 -11.59
CA CYS A 159 9.24 -4.23 -11.85
C CYS A 159 9.52 -4.14 -13.35
N GLY A 160 9.02 -5.10 -14.16
CA GLY A 160 9.10 -5.03 -15.62
C GLY A 160 8.38 -3.81 -16.21
N GLY A 161 7.19 -3.45 -15.68
CA GLY A 161 6.46 -2.25 -16.09
C GLY A 161 7.18 -0.95 -15.71
N LEU A 162 7.82 -0.90 -14.52
CA LEU A 162 8.65 0.24 -14.10
C LEU A 162 9.93 0.35 -14.95
N LEU A 163 10.57 -0.77 -15.26
CA LEU A 163 11.71 -0.82 -16.17
C LEU A 163 11.34 -0.39 -17.59
N ALA A 164 10.12 -0.60 -18.01
CA ALA A 164 9.59 -0.06 -19.26
C ALA A 164 9.36 1.47 -19.23
N GLY A 165 9.45 2.13 -18.08
CA GLY A 165 9.18 3.56 -17.92
C GLY A 165 7.69 3.91 -17.84
N LEU A 166 6.81 2.93 -17.64
CA LEU A 166 5.38 3.19 -17.50
C LEU A 166 5.06 4.02 -16.26
N SER A 167 4.02 4.83 -16.34
CA SER A 167 3.52 5.64 -15.22
C SER A 167 2.64 4.79 -14.28
N ILE A 168 3.28 3.97 -13.46
CA ILE A 168 2.64 3.04 -12.52
C ILE A 168 3.33 3.10 -11.15
N GLY A 169 2.58 2.77 -10.10
CA GLY A 169 3.07 2.60 -8.74
C GLY A 169 3.16 1.14 -8.31
N ARG A 170 3.80 0.91 -7.18
CA ARG A 170 3.95 -0.41 -6.54
C ARG A 170 2.95 -0.64 -5.40
N GLU A 171 2.30 0.40 -4.90
CA GLU A 171 1.55 0.40 -3.63
C GLU A 171 0.27 -0.44 -3.71
N GLY A 172 -0.49 -0.35 -4.81
CA GLY A 172 -1.59 -1.27 -5.06
C GLY A 172 -1.14 -2.73 -5.17
N PRO A 173 -0.09 -3.03 -5.95
CA PRO A 173 0.54 -4.35 -5.99
C PRO A 173 1.00 -4.87 -4.63
N THR A 174 1.55 -4.03 -3.73
CA THR A 174 1.96 -4.46 -2.38
C THR A 174 0.79 -4.95 -1.53
N VAL A 175 -0.41 -4.43 -1.75
CA VAL A 175 -1.63 -4.92 -1.09
C VAL A 175 -1.90 -6.38 -1.47
N GLN A 176 -1.80 -6.73 -2.76
CA GLN A 176 -1.98 -8.10 -3.23
C GLN A 176 -0.84 -9.02 -2.78
N VAL A 177 0.40 -8.52 -2.82
CA VAL A 177 1.60 -9.24 -2.37
C VAL A 177 1.51 -9.54 -0.87
N GLY A 178 1.22 -8.53 -0.05
CA GLY A 178 1.10 -8.68 1.40
C GLY A 178 -0.03 -9.65 1.79
N ALA A 179 -1.20 -9.54 1.15
CA ALA A 179 -2.28 -10.50 1.34
C ALA A 179 -1.84 -11.92 0.97
N GLY A 180 -1.09 -12.10 -0.13
CA GLY A 180 -0.59 -13.41 -0.58
C GLY A 180 0.43 -14.04 0.38
N VAL A 181 1.34 -13.24 0.92
CA VAL A 181 2.33 -13.71 1.90
C VAL A 181 1.64 -14.09 3.21
N MET A 182 0.78 -13.20 3.74
CA MET A 182 0.11 -13.42 5.01
C MET A 182 -0.88 -14.59 4.96
N SER A 183 -1.59 -14.78 3.86
CA SER A 183 -2.51 -15.92 3.69
C SER A 183 -1.80 -17.28 3.75
N ALA A 184 -0.50 -17.34 3.44
CA ALA A 184 0.28 -18.56 3.55
C ALA A 184 0.48 -19.03 5.01
N ALA A 185 0.32 -18.12 6.00
CA ALA A 185 0.36 -18.45 7.43
C ALA A 185 -0.74 -19.44 7.81
N GLN A 186 -1.87 -19.49 7.09
CA GLN A 186 -3.00 -20.35 7.39
C GLN A 186 -2.62 -21.83 7.55
N ARG A 187 -1.60 -22.30 6.82
CA ARG A 187 -1.12 -23.70 6.90
C ARG A 187 -0.46 -24.04 8.23
N TRP A 188 0.02 -23.04 8.96
CA TRP A 188 0.77 -23.18 10.20
C TRP A 188 -0.08 -22.89 11.43
N LEU A 189 -1.23 -22.23 11.24
CA LEU A 189 -2.16 -21.88 12.31
C LEU A 189 -3.04 -23.07 12.67
N SER A 190 -3.35 -23.20 13.97
CA SER A 190 -4.27 -24.21 14.45
C SER A 190 -5.73 -23.84 14.12
N PRO A 191 -6.63 -24.83 13.95
CA PRO A 191 -8.06 -24.56 13.78
C PRO A 191 -8.69 -23.79 14.96
N ARG A 192 -8.01 -23.76 16.12
CA ARG A 192 -8.44 -23.06 17.33
C ARG A 192 -7.88 -21.65 17.45
N ALA A 193 -7.02 -21.22 16.54
CA ALA A 193 -6.46 -19.85 16.54
C ALA A 193 -7.52 -18.76 16.40
N GLY A 194 -8.69 -19.12 15.90
CA GLY A 194 -9.80 -18.17 15.67
C GLY A 194 -9.60 -17.28 14.45
N LEU A 195 -8.38 -17.20 13.90
CA LEU A 195 -8.04 -16.40 12.73
C LEU A 195 -8.43 -17.15 11.45
N ASP A 196 -9.30 -16.56 10.66
CA ASP A 196 -9.68 -17.12 9.38
C ASP A 196 -8.82 -16.57 8.21
N ALA A 197 -9.03 -17.15 7.02
CA ALA A 197 -8.33 -16.69 5.81
C ALA A 197 -8.64 -15.21 5.47
N HIS A 198 -9.82 -14.71 5.83
CA HIS A 198 -10.22 -13.33 5.65
C HIS A 198 -9.36 -12.40 6.51
N ASP A 199 -9.24 -12.68 7.83
CA ASP A 199 -8.45 -11.87 8.76
C ASP A 199 -6.98 -11.80 8.33
N LEU A 200 -6.40 -12.94 7.89
CA LEU A 200 -5.02 -13.00 7.38
C LEU A 200 -4.83 -12.17 6.11
N MET A 201 -5.77 -12.25 5.15
CA MET A 201 -5.69 -11.44 3.93
C MET A 201 -5.81 -9.95 4.22
N VAL A 202 -6.72 -9.55 5.13
CA VAL A 202 -6.85 -8.16 5.57
C VAL A 202 -5.59 -7.68 6.25
N ALA A 203 -5.05 -8.45 7.19
CA ALA A 203 -3.80 -8.12 7.88
C ALA A 203 -2.64 -7.95 6.91
N GLY A 204 -2.46 -8.89 5.97
CA GLY A 204 -1.39 -8.84 4.98
C GLY A 204 -1.55 -7.69 3.98
N ALA A 205 -2.76 -7.44 3.49
CA ALA A 205 -3.06 -6.35 2.58
C ALA A 205 -2.76 -4.98 3.21
N ALA A 206 -3.20 -4.76 4.44
CA ALA A 206 -2.96 -3.54 5.19
C ALA A 206 -1.49 -3.40 5.61
N ALA A 207 -0.82 -4.49 6.00
CA ALA A 207 0.61 -4.54 6.24
C ALA A 207 1.41 -4.14 4.98
N GLY A 208 0.92 -4.52 3.78
CA GLY A 208 1.48 -4.10 2.50
C GLY A 208 1.48 -2.59 2.31
N ILE A 209 0.38 -1.90 2.64
CA ILE A 209 0.30 -0.42 2.60
C ILE A 209 1.20 0.20 3.67
N ALA A 210 1.12 -0.29 4.91
CA ALA A 210 1.92 0.22 6.02
C ALA A 210 3.43 0.20 5.71
N ALA A 211 3.92 -0.93 5.18
CA ALA A 211 5.33 -1.08 4.84
C ALA A 211 5.73 -0.33 3.55
N ALA A 212 4.83 -0.23 2.55
CA ALA A 212 5.14 0.45 1.28
C ALA A 212 5.30 1.96 1.42
N PHE A 213 4.54 2.58 2.31
CA PHE A 213 4.53 4.03 2.53
C PHE A 213 5.19 4.48 3.84
N ASN A 214 5.64 3.54 4.66
CA ASN A 214 6.09 3.83 6.03
C ASN A 214 5.01 4.52 6.87
N THR A 215 3.74 4.07 6.71
CA THR A 215 2.55 4.67 7.32
C THR A 215 1.73 3.61 8.06
N PRO A 216 2.09 3.23 9.29
CA PRO A 216 1.37 2.20 10.04
C PRO A 216 -0.10 2.56 10.32
N LEU A 217 -0.41 3.82 10.67
CA LEU A 217 -1.78 4.28 10.89
C LEU A 217 -2.58 4.26 9.57
N GLY A 218 -1.95 4.70 8.48
CA GLY A 218 -2.54 4.62 7.14
C GLY A 218 -2.93 3.19 6.77
N GLY A 219 -2.09 2.20 7.09
CA GLY A 219 -2.39 0.78 6.90
C GLY A 219 -3.58 0.30 7.73
N ILE A 220 -3.65 0.67 9.01
CA ILE A 220 -4.77 0.32 9.90
C ILE A 220 -6.09 0.92 9.36
N VAL A 221 -6.07 2.20 9.00
CA VAL A 221 -7.27 2.89 8.49
C VAL A 221 -7.69 2.35 7.13
N PHE A 222 -6.72 1.99 6.27
CA PHE A 222 -7.00 1.30 5.01
C PHE A 222 -7.71 -0.04 5.23
N ALA A 223 -7.30 -0.84 6.24
CA ALA A 223 -7.99 -2.06 6.62
C ALA A 223 -9.45 -1.77 6.99
N LEU A 224 -9.69 -0.77 7.86
CA LEU A 224 -11.01 -0.43 8.36
C LEU A 224 -11.92 0.17 7.28
N GLU A 225 -11.41 1.10 6.48
CA GLU A 225 -12.22 1.84 5.51
C GLU A 225 -12.42 1.09 4.20
N GLN A 226 -11.41 0.36 3.71
CA GLN A 226 -11.45 -0.22 2.38
C GLN A 226 -11.67 -1.73 2.38
N LEU A 227 -11.03 -2.48 3.31
CA LEU A 227 -11.05 -3.93 3.26
C LEU A 227 -12.18 -4.55 4.07
N THR A 228 -12.59 -3.92 5.19
CA THR A 228 -13.57 -4.51 6.13
C THR A 228 -14.96 -3.92 6.05
N ARG A 229 -15.27 -3.15 5.01
CA ARG A 229 -16.58 -2.48 4.82
C ARG A 229 -17.79 -3.41 4.97
N ARG A 230 -17.65 -4.69 4.56
CA ARG A 230 -18.75 -5.66 4.54
C ARG A 230 -18.77 -6.59 5.74
N ARG A 231 -17.63 -6.80 6.37
CA ARG A 231 -17.45 -7.76 7.46
C ARG A 231 -16.47 -7.17 8.46
N GLY A 232 -16.90 -6.74 9.61
CA GLY A 232 -16.03 -6.15 10.63
C GLY A 232 -14.77 -6.98 10.92
N LEU A 233 -13.79 -6.42 11.63
CA LEU A 233 -12.59 -7.12 12.08
C LEU A 233 -12.95 -7.98 13.31
N SER A 234 -12.99 -9.30 13.14
CA SER A 234 -13.27 -10.24 14.24
C SER A 234 -12.13 -10.29 15.26
N HIS A 235 -10.89 -10.16 14.81
CA HIS A 235 -9.66 -10.22 15.64
C HIS A 235 -8.80 -8.97 15.45
N SER A 236 -9.41 -7.79 15.65
CA SER A 236 -8.80 -6.47 15.39
C SER A 236 -7.41 -6.28 16.00
N THR A 237 -7.20 -6.72 17.24
CA THR A 237 -5.90 -6.56 17.94
C THR A 237 -4.75 -7.27 17.22
N TRP A 238 -4.95 -8.50 16.74
CA TRP A 238 -3.91 -9.26 16.04
C TRP A 238 -3.65 -8.73 14.63
N VAL A 239 -4.71 -8.31 13.94
CA VAL A 239 -4.59 -7.65 12.64
C VAL A 239 -3.79 -6.35 12.77
N ILE A 240 -4.11 -5.52 13.77
CA ILE A 240 -3.37 -4.28 14.05
C ILE A 240 -1.91 -4.59 14.42
N ALA A 241 -1.66 -5.58 15.28
CA ALA A 241 -0.30 -5.98 15.63
C ALA A 241 0.53 -6.41 14.41
N ALA A 242 -0.07 -7.16 13.47
CA ALA A 242 0.59 -7.57 12.24
C ALA A 242 0.92 -6.37 11.33
N ILE A 243 0.01 -5.40 11.21
CA ILE A 243 0.22 -4.17 10.42
C ILE A 243 1.39 -3.37 11.00
N VAL A 244 1.39 -3.16 12.33
CA VAL A 244 2.44 -2.43 13.03
C VAL A 244 3.80 -3.13 12.89
N MET A 245 3.84 -4.46 13.07
CA MET A 245 5.07 -5.23 12.91
C MET A 245 5.66 -5.13 11.51
N ALA A 246 4.83 -5.19 10.47
CA ALA A 246 5.28 -5.02 9.09
C ALA A 246 5.79 -3.58 8.83
N GLY A 247 5.11 -2.56 9.39
CA GLY A 247 5.57 -1.17 9.34
C GLY A 247 6.91 -0.98 10.04
N MET A 248 7.13 -1.62 11.20
CA MET A 248 8.41 -1.59 11.90
C MET A 248 9.57 -2.15 11.09
N VAL A 249 9.33 -3.18 10.27
CA VAL A 249 10.35 -3.70 9.33
C VAL A 249 10.74 -2.64 8.31
N SER A 250 9.77 -1.88 7.79
CA SER A 250 10.03 -0.77 6.87
C SER A 250 10.84 0.34 7.55
N VAL A 251 10.45 0.75 8.75
CA VAL A 251 11.19 1.74 9.57
C VAL A 251 12.62 1.27 9.85
N ALA A 252 12.82 0.00 10.14
CA ALA A 252 14.16 -0.55 10.41
C ALA A 252 15.11 -0.48 9.21
N VAL A 253 14.57 -0.53 7.98
CA VAL A 253 15.39 -0.50 6.75
C VAL A 253 15.51 0.91 6.18
N PHE A 254 14.43 1.68 6.13
CA PHE A 254 14.41 3.01 5.51
C PHE A 254 14.59 4.16 6.52
N GLY A 255 14.63 3.84 7.82
CA GLY A 255 14.65 4.84 8.89
C GLY A 255 13.26 5.37 9.25
N ASN A 256 13.21 6.19 10.29
CA ASN A 256 11.99 6.84 10.78
C ASN A 256 11.75 8.19 10.06
N GLU A 257 12.19 8.29 8.80
CA GLU A 257 11.90 9.48 8.00
C GLU A 257 10.55 9.32 7.31
N THR A 258 9.86 10.44 7.13
CA THR A 258 8.60 10.45 6.39
C THR A 258 8.85 10.27 4.90
N TYR A 259 7.91 9.64 4.21
CA TYR A 259 8.05 9.23 2.80
C TYR A 259 8.41 10.40 1.86
N PHE A 260 7.81 11.58 2.06
CA PHE A 260 8.10 12.80 1.27
C PHE A 260 8.83 13.91 2.04
N GLY A 261 9.32 13.64 3.25
CA GLY A 261 9.93 14.67 4.11
C GLY A 261 8.90 15.43 4.96
N ARG A 262 9.39 16.32 5.81
CA ARG A 262 8.55 17.07 6.76
C ARG A 262 8.04 18.34 6.12
N LEU A 263 6.72 18.57 6.16
CA LEU A 263 6.16 19.86 5.79
C LEU A 263 6.61 20.96 6.76
N ARG A 264 7.07 22.08 6.21
CA ARG A 264 7.46 23.27 6.98
C ARG A 264 6.30 24.26 7.19
N VAL A 265 5.09 23.74 7.38
CA VAL A 265 3.91 24.59 7.58
C VAL A 265 3.60 24.68 9.06
N GLN A 266 3.77 25.86 9.65
CA GLN A 266 3.45 26.13 11.06
C GLN A 266 1.99 26.54 11.27
N GLN A 267 1.38 27.28 10.37
CA GLN A 267 -0.01 27.72 10.47
C GLN A 267 -0.63 27.91 9.08
N MET A 268 -1.92 27.54 8.91
CA MET A 268 -2.68 27.88 7.74
C MET A 268 -3.16 29.32 7.78
N SER A 269 -2.71 30.14 6.83
CA SER A 269 -3.20 31.50 6.64
C SER A 269 -4.63 31.50 6.08
N TRP A 270 -5.42 32.51 6.43
CA TRP A 270 -6.76 32.75 5.86
C TRP A 270 -6.74 32.89 4.33
N SER A 271 -5.63 33.33 3.76
CA SER A 271 -5.43 33.45 2.31
C SER A 271 -5.49 32.10 1.57
N LEU A 272 -5.27 30.98 2.26
CA LEU A 272 -5.29 29.63 1.69
C LEU A 272 -6.70 29.01 1.59
N TRP A 273 -7.73 29.61 2.19
CA TRP A 273 -9.07 29.05 2.18
C TRP A 273 -9.66 28.90 0.78
N TRP A 274 -9.61 29.97 0.01
CA TRP A 274 -10.16 30.00 -1.35
C TRP A 274 -9.39 29.10 -2.32
N PRO A 275 -8.04 29.19 -2.41
CA PRO A 275 -7.25 28.24 -3.20
C PRO A 275 -7.42 26.78 -2.74
N GLY A 276 -7.50 26.52 -1.43
CA GLY A 276 -7.73 25.18 -0.88
C GLY A 276 -9.08 24.59 -1.28
N LEU A 277 -10.14 25.39 -1.31
CA LEU A 277 -11.45 24.97 -1.82
C LEU A 277 -11.38 24.66 -3.33
N CYS A 278 -10.70 25.48 -4.11
CA CYS A 278 -10.46 25.22 -5.53
C CYS A 278 -9.71 23.90 -5.73
N VAL A 279 -8.68 23.61 -4.92
CA VAL A 279 -7.96 22.33 -4.95
C VAL A 279 -8.92 21.17 -4.67
N ALA A 280 -9.76 21.27 -3.64
CA ALA A 280 -10.70 20.19 -3.29
C ALA A 280 -11.70 19.92 -4.43
N VAL A 281 -12.24 20.95 -5.07
CA VAL A 281 -13.17 20.82 -6.20
C VAL A 281 -12.47 20.24 -7.43
N CYS A 282 -11.34 20.83 -7.84
CA CYS A 282 -10.61 20.40 -9.03
C CYS A 282 -10.10 18.96 -8.89
N THR A 283 -9.53 18.60 -7.74
CA THR A 283 -9.07 17.22 -7.48
C THR A 283 -10.22 16.24 -7.39
N GLY A 284 -11.36 16.65 -6.82
CA GLY A 284 -12.56 15.84 -6.75
C GLY A 284 -13.10 15.50 -8.14
N LEU A 285 -13.23 16.49 -9.01
CA LEU A 285 -13.72 16.32 -10.38
C LEU A 285 -12.71 15.55 -11.24
N ALA A 286 -11.43 15.95 -11.23
CA ALA A 286 -10.39 15.30 -12.00
C ALA A 286 -10.15 13.84 -11.54
N GLY A 287 -10.13 13.59 -10.21
CA GLY A 287 -9.99 12.25 -9.65
C GLY A 287 -11.20 11.35 -9.94
N GLY A 288 -12.41 11.91 -9.88
CA GLY A 288 -13.63 11.21 -10.30
C GLY A 288 -13.63 10.85 -11.78
N LEU A 289 -13.20 11.77 -12.65
CA LEU A 289 -13.03 11.52 -14.08
C LEU A 289 -11.97 10.41 -14.32
N PHE A 290 -10.82 10.51 -13.63
CA PHE A 290 -9.76 9.48 -13.71
C PHE A 290 -10.27 8.10 -13.31
N ALA A 291 -10.95 8.00 -12.18
CA ALA A 291 -11.55 6.76 -11.70
C ALA A 291 -12.53 6.17 -12.72
N ARG A 292 -13.41 7.01 -13.28
CA ARG A 292 -14.36 6.60 -14.32
C ARG A 292 -13.64 6.12 -15.58
N LEU A 293 -12.60 6.81 -16.05
CA LEU A 293 -11.81 6.40 -17.21
C LEU A 293 -11.16 5.03 -16.99
N ILE A 294 -10.59 4.77 -15.82
CA ILE A 294 -10.00 3.47 -15.47
C ILE A 294 -11.07 2.36 -15.51
N VAL A 295 -12.22 2.59 -14.88
CA VAL A 295 -13.32 1.60 -14.86
C VAL A 295 -13.86 1.32 -16.27
N VAL A 296 -14.12 2.36 -17.04
CA VAL A 296 -14.60 2.23 -18.42
C VAL A 296 -13.57 1.52 -19.29
N SER A 297 -12.28 1.84 -19.15
CA SER A 297 -11.19 1.18 -19.86
C SER A 297 -11.06 -0.31 -19.49
N ALA A 298 -11.37 -0.68 -18.24
CA ALA A 298 -11.36 -2.08 -17.80
C ALA A 298 -12.60 -2.85 -18.26
N ARG A 299 -13.80 -2.24 -18.17
CA ARG A 299 -15.08 -2.83 -18.58
C ARG A 299 -15.14 -3.01 -20.09
N GLY A 300 -14.60 -2.06 -20.84
CA GLY A 300 -14.74 -1.91 -22.28
C GLY A 300 -16.07 -1.26 -22.65
N LEU A 301 -16.05 -0.50 -23.71
CA LEU A 301 -17.24 0.06 -24.37
C LEU A 301 -17.52 -0.70 -25.66
N PRO A 302 -18.76 -0.71 -26.18
CA PRO A 302 -19.07 -1.30 -27.47
C PRO A 302 -18.58 -0.40 -28.64
N ASP A 303 -17.31 0.00 -28.58
CA ASP A 303 -16.65 0.87 -29.54
C ASP A 303 -15.54 0.15 -30.32
N ARG A 304 -15.07 0.79 -31.40
CA ARG A 304 -14.01 0.24 -32.25
C ARG A 304 -12.67 0.09 -31.52
N PHE A 305 -12.39 0.95 -30.55
CA PHE A 305 -11.15 0.87 -29.75
C PHE A 305 -11.14 -0.35 -28.83
N THR A 306 -12.22 -0.61 -28.13
CA THR A 306 -12.37 -1.80 -27.28
C THR A 306 -12.30 -3.08 -28.12
N GLN A 307 -12.96 -3.11 -29.30
CA GLN A 307 -12.86 -4.24 -30.23
C GLN A 307 -11.43 -4.43 -30.71
N TRP A 308 -10.73 -3.35 -31.09
CA TRP A 308 -9.33 -3.41 -31.51
C TRP A 308 -8.41 -3.91 -30.39
N ARG A 309 -8.59 -3.44 -29.15
CA ARG A 309 -7.87 -3.93 -27.97
C ARG A 309 -8.10 -5.42 -27.72
N ALA A 310 -9.32 -5.89 -27.87
CA ALA A 310 -9.68 -7.29 -27.69
C ALA A 310 -9.04 -8.18 -28.77
N THR A 311 -9.07 -7.73 -30.03
CA THR A 311 -8.55 -8.49 -31.20
C THR A 311 -7.02 -8.44 -31.25
N TYR A 312 -6.41 -7.28 -30.98
CA TYR A 312 -4.96 -7.06 -31.11
C TYR A 312 -4.33 -6.49 -29.83
N PRO A 313 -4.39 -7.21 -28.69
CA PRO A 313 -4.00 -6.69 -27.38
C PRO A 313 -2.54 -6.24 -27.31
N TYR A 314 -1.64 -6.91 -28.02
CA TYR A 314 -0.21 -6.57 -28.03
C TYR A 314 0.07 -5.30 -28.85
N ARG A 315 -0.61 -5.12 -30.00
CA ARG A 315 -0.49 -3.88 -30.79
C ARG A 315 -1.08 -2.69 -30.04
N PHE A 316 -2.19 -2.91 -29.32
CA PHE A 316 -2.78 -1.89 -28.46
C PHE A 316 -1.82 -1.49 -27.32
N ALA A 317 -1.24 -2.46 -26.64
CA ALA A 317 -0.25 -2.20 -25.58
C ALA A 317 1.01 -1.49 -26.10
N ALA A 318 1.48 -1.86 -27.28
CA ALA A 318 2.59 -1.14 -27.95
C ALA A 318 2.22 0.33 -28.22
N GLY A 319 1.00 0.59 -28.71
CA GLY A 319 0.50 1.95 -28.90
C GLY A 319 0.42 2.76 -27.60
N CYS A 320 -0.08 2.16 -26.52
CA CYS A 320 -0.09 2.79 -25.20
C CYS A 320 1.34 3.08 -24.71
N GLY A 321 2.26 2.10 -24.84
CA GLY A 321 3.67 2.26 -24.48
C GLY A 321 4.36 3.37 -25.27
N LEU A 322 4.09 3.45 -26.58
CA LEU A 322 4.63 4.52 -27.42
C LEU A 322 4.10 5.89 -27.01
N ALA A 323 2.80 6.01 -26.72
CA ALA A 323 2.20 7.25 -26.25
C ALA A 323 2.81 7.69 -24.90
N VAL A 324 3.02 6.74 -23.97
CA VAL A 324 3.70 7.03 -22.69
C VAL A 324 5.15 7.47 -22.92
N ALA A 325 5.89 6.84 -23.84
CA ALA A 325 7.24 7.23 -24.19
C ALA A 325 7.30 8.64 -24.78
N LEU A 326 6.38 8.99 -25.68
CA LEU A 326 6.27 10.35 -26.25
C LEU A 326 5.97 11.39 -25.18
N ILE A 327 5.05 11.08 -24.24
CA ILE A 327 4.78 11.93 -23.06
C ILE A 327 6.05 12.09 -22.22
N GLY A 328 6.81 11.00 -22.00
CA GLY A 328 8.08 11.02 -21.29
C GLY A 328 9.09 11.97 -21.94
N LEU A 329 9.21 11.92 -23.28
CA LEU A 329 10.07 12.84 -24.03
C LEU A 329 9.71 14.30 -23.83
N VAL A 330 8.41 14.65 -23.92
CA VAL A 330 7.95 16.02 -23.74
C VAL A 330 8.19 16.53 -22.31
N THR A 331 8.10 15.64 -21.32
CA THR A 331 8.26 15.99 -19.90
C THR A 331 9.68 15.76 -19.36
N GLY A 332 10.65 15.44 -20.21
CA GLY A 332 12.00 15.12 -19.75
C GLY A 332 12.07 13.96 -18.77
N GLY A 333 11.20 12.94 -18.92
CA GLY A 333 11.13 11.76 -18.05
C GLY A 333 10.35 11.97 -16.73
N ALA A 334 9.83 13.17 -16.44
CA ALA A 334 9.15 13.48 -15.17
C ALA A 334 7.88 12.62 -14.93
N THR A 335 7.23 12.15 -16.00
CA THR A 335 6.02 11.33 -15.90
C THR A 335 6.28 9.84 -15.67
N ALA A 336 7.53 9.36 -15.78
CA ALA A 336 7.87 7.95 -15.59
C ALA A 336 7.73 7.49 -14.14
N GLY A 337 7.32 6.23 -13.96
CA GLY A 337 7.15 5.58 -12.66
C GLY A 337 6.04 6.19 -11.81
N ALA A 338 6.14 6.04 -10.49
CA ALA A 338 5.15 6.48 -9.51
C ALA A 338 5.05 8.02 -9.34
N GLY A 339 6.07 8.77 -9.77
CA GLY A 339 6.13 10.24 -9.59
C GLY A 339 6.72 10.67 -8.25
N TYR A 340 7.38 9.77 -7.51
CA TYR A 340 7.94 10.06 -6.20
C TYR A 340 8.90 11.25 -6.18
N LEU A 341 9.92 11.26 -7.06
CA LEU A 341 10.91 12.34 -7.07
C LEU A 341 10.30 13.69 -7.41
N THR A 342 9.43 13.73 -8.40
CA THR A 342 8.74 14.95 -8.82
C THR A 342 7.84 15.50 -7.70
N THR A 343 7.08 14.63 -7.02
CA THR A 343 6.25 15.03 -5.88
C THR A 343 7.10 15.55 -4.73
N ARG A 344 8.23 14.91 -4.45
CA ARG A 344 9.16 15.35 -3.42
C ARG A 344 9.77 16.71 -3.74
N GLN A 345 10.21 16.94 -4.98
CA GLN A 345 10.73 18.24 -5.42
C GLN A 345 9.69 19.37 -5.26
N LEU A 346 8.42 19.10 -5.60
CA LEU A 346 7.33 20.04 -5.37
C LEU A 346 7.16 20.39 -3.88
N LEU A 347 7.21 19.37 -3.01
CA LEU A 347 7.10 19.56 -1.55
C LEU A 347 8.34 20.22 -0.93
N GLU A 348 9.49 20.19 -1.61
CA GLU A 348 10.70 20.93 -1.25
C GLU A 348 10.70 22.37 -1.79
N GLY A 349 9.62 22.78 -2.49
CA GLY A 349 9.46 24.12 -3.04
C GLY A 349 10.18 24.35 -4.37
N GLN A 350 10.67 23.26 -5.01
CA GLN A 350 11.32 23.28 -6.31
C GLN A 350 10.25 23.11 -7.40
N SER A 351 9.96 24.17 -8.16
CA SER A 351 8.82 24.18 -9.11
C SER A 351 9.26 24.28 -10.59
N ASP A 352 10.33 23.60 -10.98
CA ASP A 352 10.83 23.59 -12.38
C ASP A 352 10.05 22.63 -13.29
N LEU A 353 8.79 22.34 -12.98
CA LEU A 353 7.99 21.42 -13.78
C LEU A 353 7.39 22.14 -15.01
N PRO A 354 7.30 21.43 -16.17
CA PRO A 354 6.56 21.92 -17.31
C PRO A 354 5.10 22.20 -16.92
N GLY A 355 4.52 23.32 -17.34
CA GLY A 355 3.13 23.70 -17.02
C GLY A 355 2.06 22.70 -17.49
N VAL A 356 2.43 21.75 -18.34
CA VAL A 356 1.57 20.65 -18.80
C VAL A 356 1.79 19.34 -18.05
N TYR A 357 2.67 19.32 -17.03
CA TYR A 357 3.04 18.09 -16.31
C TYR A 357 1.84 17.34 -15.76
N THR A 358 0.95 18.05 -15.07
CA THR A 358 -0.23 17.47 -14.41
C THR A 358 -1.12 16.69 -15.39
N LEU A 359 -1.45 17.32 -16.53
CA LEU A 359 -2.24 16.69 -17.57
C LEU A 359 -1.53 15.50 -18.21
N LEU A 360 -0.24 15.63 -18.50
CA LEU A 360 0.55 14.58 -19.12
C LEU A 360 0.78 13.42 -18.15
N LYS A 361 0.95 13.66 -16.85
CA LYS A 361 1.02 12.62 -15.83
C LYS A 361 -0.30 11.85 -15.70
N PHE A 362 -1.43 12.57 -15.73
CA PHE A 362 -2.77 11.98 -15.77
C PHE A 362 -2.93 11.04 -16.98
N CYS A 363 -2.63 11.51 -18.17
CA CYS A 363 -2.72 10.74 -19.41
C CYS A 363 -1.77 9.53 -19.42
N ALA A 364 -0.51 9.72 -19.00
CA ALA A 364 0.48 8.64 -18.94
C ALA A 364 0.05 7.52 -17.98
N THR A 365 -0.50 7.89 -16.81
CA THR A 365 -0.99 6.91 -15.82
C THR A 365 -2.21 6.15 -16.33
N TRP A 366 -3.17 6.86 -16.94
CA TRP A 366 -4.33 6.22 -17.56
C TRP A 366 -3.94 5.28 -18.69
N LEU A 367 -3.09 5.69 -19.63
CA LEU A 367 -2.59 4.86 -20.74
C LEU A 367 -1.83 3.63 -20.23
N SER A 368 -0.99 3.80 -19.19
CA SER A 368 -0.28 2.69 -18.56
C SER A 368 -1.25 1.66 -17.98
N ALA A 369 -2.29 2.10 -17.27
CA ALA A 369 -3.33 1.21 -16.74
C ALA A 369 -4.16 0.57 -17.87
N TRP A 370 -4.48 1.30 -18.94
CA TRP A 370 -5.26 0.83 -20.07
C TRP A 370 -4.50 -0.20 -20.92
N SER A 371 -3.16 -0.16 -20.94
CA SER A 371 -2.32 -1.16 -21.61
C SER A 371 -2.54 -2.59 -21.11
N GLY A 372 -3.05 -2.76 -19.89
CA GLY A 372 -3.28 -4.06 -19.24
C GLY A 372 -2.05 -4.60 -18.49
N VAL A 373 -0.97 -3.86 -18.41
CA VAL A 373 0.21 -4.19 -17.61
C VAL A 373 -0.14 -4.07 -16.11
N PRO A 374 0.36 -5.00 -15.26
CA PRO A 374 0.23 -4.88 -13.81
C PRO A 374 0.90 -3.61 -13.27
N GLY A 375 0.17 -2.85 -12.45
CA GLY A 375 0.71 -1.64 -11.83
C GLY A 375 -0.34 -0.93 -10.99
N GLY A 376 0.09 -0.27 -9.90
CA GLY A 376 -0.75 0.53 -9.03
C GLY A 376 -0.98 1.92 -9.61
N VAL A 377 -2.16 2.48 -9.32
CA VAL A 377 -2.48 3.88 -9.63
C VAL A 377 -2.44 4.77 -8.39
N PHE A 378 -2.16 4.21 -7.22
CA PHE A 378 -2.21 4.90 -5.93
C PHE A 378 -1.17 6.02 -5.83
N ALA A 379 0.13 5.70 -5.93
CA ALA A 379 1.18 6.71 -5.90
C ALA A 379 1.16 7.66 -7.12
N PRO A 380 0.90 7.22 -8.36
CA PRO A 380 0.64 8.16 -9.45
C PRO A 380 -0.51 9.14 -9.18
N SER A 381 -1.56 8.73 -8.45
CA SER A 381 -2.64 9.63 -8.04
C SER A 381 -2.15 10.73 -7.11
N LEU A 382 -1.23 10.41 -6.17
CA LEU A 382 -0.59 11.43 -5.33
C LEU A 382 0.19 12.44 -6.17
N ALA A 383 0.94 11.98 -7.18
CA ALA A 383 1.72 12.85 -8.06
C ALA A 383 0.85 13.75 -8.95
N ILE A 384 -0.27 13.23 -9.47
CA ILE A 384 -1.24 14.03 -10.23
C ILE A 384 -1.87 15.08 -9.30
N GLY A 385 -2.28 14.66 -8.10
CA GLY A 385 -2.84 15.58 -7.10
C GLY A 385 -1.86 16.67 -6.68
N ALA A 386 -0.59 16.33 -6.47
CA ALA A 386 0.47 17.29 -6.18
C ALA A 386 0.61 18.33 -7.32
N GLY A 387 0.56 17.87 -8.57
CA GLY A 387 0.57 18.75 -9.74
C GLY A 387 -0.63 19.70 -9.74
N ILE A 388 -1.87 19.22 -9.52
CA ILE A 388 -3.07 20.08 -9.45
C ILE A 388 -2.92 21.12 -8.33
N GLY A 389 -2.42 20.71 -7.15
CA GLY A 389 -2.18 21.63 -6.04
C GLY A 389 -1.15 22.70 -6.36
N ASN A 390 -0.07 22.34 -7.06
CA ASN A 390 0.95 23.26 -7.54
C ASN A 390 0.41 24.24 -8.62
N ASP A 391 -0.37 23.74 -9.57
CA ASP A 391 -0.96 24.55 -10.63
C ASP A 391 -1.92 25.61 -10.04
N ILE A 392 -2.73 25.25 -9.04
CA ILE A 392 -3.63 26.18 -8.36
C ILE A 392 -2.84 27.16 -7.48
N ALA A 393 -1.76 26.73 -6.83
CA ALA A 393 -0.88 27.61 -6.09
C ALA A 393 -0.29 28.69 -7.02
N TRP A 394 0.23 28.28 -8.17
CA TRP A 394 0.76 29.20 -9.17
C TRP A 394 -0.31 30.20 -9.67
N LEU A 395 -1.52 29.71 -10.01
CA LEU A 395 -2.65 30.56 -10.42
C LEU A 395 -3.08 31.55 -9.32
N SER A 396 -2.85 31.20 -8.05
CA SER A 396 -3.15 32.06 -6.90
C SER A 396 -1.99 32.99 -6.53
N GLY A 397 -0.92 33.04 -7.33
CA GLY A 397 0.27 33.85 -7.07
C GLY A 397 1.16 33.32 -5.93
N MET A 398 1.02 32.07 -5.57
CA MET A 398 1.81 31.43 -4.51
C MET A 398 2.89 30.54 -5.12
N SER A 399 4.11 30.60 -4.57
CA SER A 399 5.25 29.81 -5.04
C SER A 399 6.13 29.38 -3.86
N GLY A 400 7.03 28.42 -4.08
CA GLY A 400 7.96 27.93 -3.07
C GLY A 400 7.23 27.37 -1.83
N GLU A 401 7.63 27.77 -0.64
CA GLU A 401 7.05 27.24 0.62
C GLU A 401 5.56 27.55 0.79
N ALA A 402 5.05 28.65 0.20
CA ALA A 402 3.64 29.01 0.26
C ALA A 402 2.73 28.06 -0.56
N ALA A 403 3.27 27.37 -1.55
CA ALA A 403 2.55 26.39 -2.37
C ALA A 403 2.39 25.03 -1.68
N ILE A 404 3.28 24.69 -0.74
CA ILE A 404 3.35 23.36 -0.10
C ILE A 404 2.01 22.89 0.49
N PRO A 405 1.24 23.74 1.22
CA PRO A 405 -0.07 23.34 1.74
C PRO A 405 -1.04 22.92 0.64
N LEU A 406 -1.09 23.67 -0.48
CA LEU A 406 -1.99 23.39 -1.59
C LEU A 406 -1.58 22.12 -2.34
N ILE A 407 -0.27 21.85 -2.43
CA ILE A 407 0.27 20.59 -2.99
C ILE A 407 -0.18 19.41 -2.12
N ALA A 408 -0.06 19.49 -0.81
CA ALA A 408 -0.51 18.44 0.11
C ALA A 408 -2.04 18.23 0.04
N LEU A 409 -2.82 19.31 -0.04
CA LEU A 409 -4.28 19.23 -0.26
C LEU A 409 -4.60 18.57 -1.60
N GLY A 410 -3.83 18.88 -2.66
CA GLY A 410 -3.98 18.26 -3.96
C GLY A 410 -3.73 16.74 -3.92
N MET A 411 -2.68 16.32 -3.26
CA MET A 411 -2.36 14.88 -3.05
C MET A 411 -3.52 14.14 -2.39
N VAL A 412 -4.00 14.68 -1.28
CA VAL A 412 -5.11 14.09 -0.52
C VAL A 412 -6.40 14.06 -1.34
N GLY A 413 -6.76 15.20 -1.96
CA GLY A 413 -8.02 15.33 -2.68
C GLY A 413 -8.10 14.36 -3.85
N PHE A 414 -7.06 14.30 -4.70
CA PHE A 414 -7.06 13.40 -5.85
C PHE A 414 -7.04 11.93 -5.44
N LEU A 415 -6.26 11.56 -4.40
CA LEU A 415 -6.24 10.19 -3.89
C LEU A 415 -7.60 9.78 -3.34
N ALA A 416 -8.23 10.63 -2.51
CA ALA A 416 -9.56 10.39 -1.94
C ALA A 416 -10.63 10.22 -3.04
N ALA A 417 -10.59 11.10 -4.05
CA ALA A 417 -11.51 11.08 -5.18
C ALA A 417 -11.36 9.81 -6.04
N THR A 418 -10.12 9.36 -6.25
CA THR A 418 -9.82 8.19 -7.08
C THR A 418 -10.12 6.88 -6.37
N THR A 419 -9.74 6.75 -5.09
CA THR A 419 -9.86 5.50 -4.33
C THR A 419 -11.24 5.34 -3.67
N GLY A 420 -11.95 6.43 -3.42
CA GLY A 420 -13.19 6.44 -2.66
C GLY A 420 -13.03 6.19 -1.16
N GLY A 421 -11.80 6.37 -0.62
CA GLY A 421 -11.42 6.23 0.78
C GLY A 421 -10.86 7.54 1.35
N PRO A 422 -11.72 8.52 1.71
CA PRO A 422 -11.25 9.82 2.18
C PRO A 422 -10.48 9.75 3.50
N ILE A 423 -10.86 8.88 4.44
CA ILE A 423 -10.18 8.75 5.72
C ILE A 423 -8.79 8.14 5.52
N THR A 424 -8.70 7.10 4.73
CA THR A 424 -7.41 6.48 4.34
C THR A 424 -6.51 7.49 3.66
N ALA A 425 -7.04 8.27 2.70
CA ALA A 425 -6.25 9.21 1.92
C ALA A 425 -5.63 10.30 2.82
N PHE A 426 -6.40 10.92 3.72
CA PHE A 426 -5.84 11.98 4.55
C PHE A 426 -4.86 11.44 5.60
N ILE A 427 -5.10 10.28 6.20
CA ILE A 427 -4.17 9.68 7.17
C ILE A 427 -2.85 9.28 6.51
N ILE A 428 -2.91 8.63 5.36
CA ILE A 428 -1.69 8.24 4.63
C ILE A 428 -0.86 9.48 4.27
N VAL A 429 -1.47 10.50 3.66
CA VAL A 429 -0.72 11.70 3.27
C VAL A 429 -0.21 12.45 4.50
N MET A 430 -1.01 12.55 5.56
CA MET A 430 -0.58 13.16 6.83
C MET A 430 0.69 12.49 7.40
N GLU A 431 0.74 11.15 7.41
CA GLU A 431 1.93 10.42 7.86
C GLU A 431 3.10 10.58 6.88
N MET A 432 2.83 10.56 5.56
CA MET A 432 3.87 10.66 4.52
C MET A 432 4.62 11.99 4.52
N VAL A 433 3.99 13.07 4.99
CA VAL A 433 4.57 14.43 4.98
C VAL A 433 4.72 15.04 6.37
N SER A 434 4.48 14.28 7.45
CA SER A 434 4.40 14.79 8.83
C SER A 434 3.44 15.99 8.98
N GLY A 435 2.34 15.97 8.24
CA GLY A 435 1.38 17.07 8.10
C GLY A 435 0.42 17.23 9.28
N HIS A 436 0.84 16.97 10.52
CA HIS A 436 -0.02 17.04 11.72
C HIS A 436 -0.66 18.41 11.92
N ALA A 437 0.03 19.50 11.56
CA ALA A 437 -0.52 20.86 11.63
C ALA A 437 -1.69 21.10 10.66
N MET A 438 -1.86 20.26 9.64
CA MET A 438 -2.86 20.39 8.58
C MET A 438 -3.98 19.32 8.65
N VAL A 439 -4.09 18.57 9.72
CA VAL A 439 -5.05 17.43 9.83
C VAL A 439 -6.47 17.83 9.42
N LEU A 440 -7.00 18.93 9.96
CA LEU A 440 -8.37 19.37 9.67
C LEU A 440 -8.55 19.75 8.20
N SER A 441 -7.56 20.44 7.62
CA SER A 441 -7.61 20.87 6.22
C SER A 441 -7.48 19.70 5.26
N LEU A 442 -6.59 18.75 5.54
CA LEU A 442 -6.42 17.51 4.78
C LEU A 442 -7.72 16.68 4.82
N MET A 443 -8.31 16.53 6.01
CA MET A 443 -9.57 15.82 6.20
C MET A 443 -10.73 16.48 5.45
N ALA A 444 -10.88 17.82 5.58
CA ALA A 444 -11.91 18.55 4.88
C ALA A 444 -11.76 18.44 3.35
N CYS A 445 -10.53 18.59 2.83
CA CYS A 445 -10.24 18.43 1.41
C CYS A 445 -10.57 17.00 0.92
N ALA A 446 -10.17 15.97 1.65
CA ALA A 446 -10.45 14.57 1.30
C ALA A 446 -11.96 14.30 1.21
N LEU A 447 -12.74 14.77 2.21
CA LEU A 447 -14.19 14.59 2.25
C LEU A 447 -14.88 15.35 1.12
N LEU A 448 -14.52 16.60 0.88
CA LEU A 448 -15.07 17.40 -0.21
C LEU A 448 -14.73 16.80 -1.58
N ALA A 449 -13.47 16.47 -1.83
CA ALA A 449 -13.05 15.85 -3.08
C ALA A 449 -13.76 14.51 -3.32
N SER A 450 -13.90 13.68 -2.29
CA SER A 450 -14.67 12.43 -2.38
C SER A 450 -16.15 12.69 -2.70
N ALA A 451 -16.76 13.73 -2.12
CA ALA A 451 -18.14 14.11 -2.42
C ALA A 451 -18.32 14.52 -3.90
N PHE A 452 -17.43 15.36 -4.42
CA PHE A 452 -17.45 15.75 -5.85
C PHE A 452 -17.19 14.56 -6.77
N SER A 453 -16.26 13.66 -6.43
CA SER A 453 -16.00 12.45 -7.21
C SER A 453 -17.23 11.55 -7.32
N ARG A 454 -18.02 11.43 -6.25
CA ARG A 454 -19.25 10.61 -6.23
C ARG A 454 -20.32 11.10 -7.19
N LEU A 455 -20.28 12.35 -7.64
CA LEU A 455 -21.17 12.87 -8.69
C LEU A 455 -20.83 12.25 -10.06
N ILE A 456 -19.59 11.79 -10.26
CA ILE A 456 -19.08 11.29 -11.54
C ILE A 456 -19.04 9.75 -11.57
N THR A 457 -18.60 9.13 -10.47
CA THR A 457 -18.39 7.66 -10.40
C THR A 457 -18.56 7.12 -8.98
N ARG A 458 -18.78 5.81 -8.89
CA ARG A 458 -18.69 5.06 -7.63
C ARG A 458 -17.22 4.76 -7.30
N SER A 459 -16.98 4.08 -6.18
CA SER A 459 -15.63 3.63 -5.81
C SER A 459 -15.00 2.82 -6.94
N MET A 460 -13.85 3.29 -7.45
CA MET A 460 -13.14 2.65 -8.57
C MET A 460 -12.76 1.20 -8.26
N TYR A 461 -12.27 0.94 -7.05
CA TYR A 461 -11.81 -0.40 -6.68
C TYR A 461 -12.96 -1.40 -6.53
N ASP A 462 -14.12 -0.97 -6.02
CA ASP A 462 -15.32 -1.82 -5.92
C ASP A 462 -15.85 -2.18 -7.32
N GLU A 463 -15.91 -1.20 -8.24
CA GLU A 463 -16.30 -1.42 -9.64
C GLU A 463 -15.34 -2.38 -10.34
N LEU A 464 -14.03 -2.20 -10.17
CA LEU A 464 -13.03 -3.09 -10.76
C LEU A 464 -13.08 -4.49 -10.15
N ALA A 465 -13.31 -4.62 -8.84
CA ALA A 465 -13.46 -5.91 -8.18
C ALA A 465 -14.69 -6.68 -8.70
N ALA A 466 -15.79 -5.98 -8.99
CA ALA A 466 -17.00 -6.58 -9.56
C ALA A 466 -16.79 -7.12 -10.98
N LEU A 467 -15.80 -6.61 -11.72
CA LEU A 467 -15.45 -7.12 -13.06
C LEU A 467 -14.63 -8.43 -12.98
N LEU A 468 -14.00 -8.72 -11.83
CA LEU A 468 -13.25 -9.96 -11.62
C LEU A 468 -14.21 -11.08 -11.21
N PHE A 469 -14.31 -12.14 -12.03
CA PHE A 469 -15.21 -13.26 -11.78
C PHE A 469 -16.65 -12.81 -11.48
N PRO A 470 -17.41 -12.32 -12.47
CA PRO A 470 -18.79 -11.88 -12.27
C PRO A 470 -19.60 -12.95 -11.54
N MET A 471 -20.24 -12.57 -10.44
CA MET A 471 -21.20 -13.47 -9.79
C MET A 471 -22.45 -13.59 -10.65
N PRO A 472 -23.05 -14.79 -10.78
CA PRO A 472 -24.40 -14.88 -11.32
C PRO A 472 -25.29 -13.97 -10.46
N HIS A 473 -26.05 -13.08 -11.11
CA HIS A 473 -26.98 -12.20 -10.42
C HIS A 473 -27.87 -13.05 -9.49
N ARG A 474 -27.78 -12.83 -8.18
CA ARG A 474 -28.83 -13.30 -7.28
C ARG A 474 -30.10 -12.54 -7.70
N ARG A 475 -31.01 -13.27 -8.36
CA ARG A 475 -32.38 -12.81 -8.63
C ARG A 475 -33.12 -12.67 -7.31
#